data_a17cfddbedd645781babe8d4fc568d63
#
_entry.id   a17cfddbedd645781babe8d4fc568d63
#
_cell.length_a   1.000
_cell.length_b   1.000
_cell.length_c   1.000
_cell.angle_alpha   90.00
_cell.angle_beta   90.00
_cell.angle_gamma   90.00
#
_symmetry.space_group_name_H-M   'P 1'
#
loop_
_entity.id
_entity.type
_entity.pdbx_description
1 polymer ?
#
loop_
_entity_poly.entity_id
_entity_poly.type
_entity_poly.pdbx_seq_one_letter_code
_entity_poly.pdbx_strand_id
1 'polypeptide(L)'
;MSDYQISKVYPSDKRTNRLVSELLIKEGIRKDGNLDYTCAMFDEDMNVIATGSCFGNTLRCMAVDSSHQGEGLMNEIVTHLMEVQFARGNMHLFLYTKCNSAKFFGDLGFYEIVRVDGQI
;
A
#
# COMPACT_ATOMS: atom_id res chain seq x y z
N MET A 1 10.98 -13.78 -6.69
CA MET A 1 10.08 -13.96 -5.52
C MET A 1 10.71 -13.31 -4.31
N SER A 2 9.95 -12.60 -3.55
CA SER A 2 10.44 -11.92 -2.37
C SER A 2 10.54 -12.87 -1.19
N ASP A 3 11.59 -12.70 -0.36
CA ASP A 3 11.74 -13.46 0.88
C ASP A 3 11.06 -12.76 2.05
N TYR A 4 10.32 -11.68 1.79
CA TYR A 4 9.68 -10.88 2.81
C TYR A 4 8.26 -11.34 3.05
N GLN A 5 7.77 -11.13 4.27
CA GLN A 5 6.42 -11.53 4.65
C GLN A 5 5.47 -10.34 4.62
N ILE A 6 4.26 -10.57 4.10
CA ILE A 6 3.18 -9.58 4.17
C ILE A 6 2.23 -10.03 5.27
N SER A 7 1.89 -9.11 6.16
CA SER A 7 0.96 -9.37 7.25
C SER A 7 -0.03 -8.23 7.42
N LYS A 8 -1.24 -8.57 7.89
CA LYS A 8 -2.22 -7.56 8.28
C LYS A 8 -1.70 -6.80 9.50
N VAL A 9 -1.88 -5.49 9.50
CA VAL A 9 -1.54 -4.64 10.64
C VAL A 9 -2.81 -4.38 11.44
N TYR A 10 -2.80 -4.81 12.68
CA TYR A 10 -3.96 -4.65 13.58
C TYR A 10 -3.89 -3.29 14.27
N PRO A 11 -5.05 -2.64 14.51
CA PRO A 11 -5.06 -1.34 15.21
C PRO A 11 -4.42 -1.39 16.59
N SER A 12 -4.43 -2.56 17.23
CA SER A 12 -3.84 -2.75 18.56
C SER A 12 -2.32 -2.88 18.53
N ASP A 13 -1.73 -3.11 17.37
CA ASP A 13 -0.27 -3.25 17.23
C ASP A 13 0.37 -1.87 17.06
N LYS A 14 0.63 -1.22 18.19
CA LYS A 14 1.15 0.15 18.20
C LYS A 14 2.53 0.26 17.57
N ARG A 15 3.37 -0.75 17.76
CA ARG A 15 4.73 -0.74 17.21
C ARG A 15 4.69 -0.74 15.68
N THR A 16 3.94 -1.66 15.10
CA THR A 16 3.85 -1.79 13.64
C THR A 16 3.17 -0.57 13.03
N ASN A 17 2.12 -0.06 13.67
CA ASN A 17 1.44 1.15 13.19
C ASN A 17 2.38 2.35 13.19
N ARG A 18 3.25 2.47 14.19
CA ARG A 18 4.24 3.53 14.22
C ARG A 18 5.23 3.38 13.07
N LEU A 19 5.73 2.16 12.84
CA LEU A 19 6.69 1.90 11.76
C LEU A 19 6.07 2.17 10.38
N VAL A 20 4.81 1.81 10.19
CA VAL A 20 4.08 2.12 8.96
C VAL A 20 3.99 3.63 8.76
N SER A 21 3.63 4.36 9.80
CA SER A 21 3.52 5.82 9.72
C SER A 21 4.88 6.46 9.40
N GLU A 22 5.95 5.98 10.01
CA GLU A 22 7.29 6.47 9.73
C GLU A 22 7.69 6.24 8.27
N LEU A 23 7.37 5.07 7.74
CA LEU A 23 7.65 4.78 6.33
C LEU A 23 6.88 5.72 5.41
N LEU A 24 5.60 5.93 5.68
CA LEU A 24 4.77 6.82 4.87
C LEU A 24 5.31 8.24 4.89
N ILE A 25 5.71 8.74 6.06
CA ILE A 25 6.30 10.07 6.18
C ILE A 25 7.60 10.14 5.39
N LYS A 26 8.46 9.14 5.52
CA LYS A 26 9.75 9.08 4.82
C LYS A 26 9.56 9.14 3.30
N GLU A 27 8.55 8.45 2.79
CA GLU A 27 8.30 8.39 1.36
C GLU A 27 7.37 9.50 0.86
N GLY A 28 6.99 10.42 1.73
CA GLY A 28 6.16 11.56 1.35
C GLY A 28 4.71 11.22 1.07
N ILE A 29 4.20 10.15 1.66
CA ILE A 29 2.82 9.71 1.49
C ILE A 29 2.01 10.13 2.70
N ARG A 30 0.89 10.80 2.47
CA ARG A 30 -0.02 11.19 3.54
C ARG A 30 -0.83 9.98 4.01
N LYS A 31 -0.86 9.74 5.31
CA LYS A 31 -1.66 8.67 5.88
C LYS A 31 -3.09 9.14 6.13
N ASP A 32 -4.05 8.38 5.61
CA ASP A 32 -5.46 8.63 5.87
C ASP A 32 -5.87 8.07 7.22
N GLY A 33 -6.81 8.73 7.88
CA GLY A 33 -7.27 8.31 9.20
C GLY A 33 -8.36 7.24 9.21
N ASN A 34 -8.99 7.00 8.07
CA ASN A 34 -10.19 6.15 7.97
C ASN A 34 -9.95 4.85 7.23
N LEU A 35 -8.77 4.26 7.41
CA LEU A 35 -8.43 3.02 6.72
C LEU A 35 -9.10 1.83 7.39
N ASP A 36 -9.68 0.93 6.59
CA ASP A 36 -10.36 -0.26 7.11
C ASP A 36 -9.50 -1.52 7.03
N TYR A 37 -8.38 -1.46 6.33
CA TYR A 37 -7.42 -2.55 6.26
C TYR A 37 -6.04 -1.98 5.96
N THR A 38 -5.03 -2.46 6.66
CA THR A 38 -3.64 -2.10 6.39
C THR A 38 -2.80 -3.36 6.43
N CYS A 39 -1.87 -3.48 5.50
CA CYS A 39 -0.87 -4.55 5.52
C CYS A 39 0.51 -3.93 5.52
N ALA A 40 1.48 -4.70 5.96
CA ALA A 40 2.89 -4.30 5.97
C ALA A 40 3.76 -5.48 5.56
N MET A 41 4.87 -5.16 4.93
CA MET A 41 5.87 -6.15 4.55
C MET A 41 7.10 -5.92 5.42
N PHE A 42 7.63 -7.02 5.97
CA PHE A 42 8.74 -6.97 6.92
C PHE A 42 9.98 -7.65 6.34
N ASP A 43 11.13 -7.07 6.65
CA ASP A 43 12.40 -7.73 6.36
C ASP A 43 12.79 -8.69 7.49
N GLU A 44 14.00 -9.25 7.42
CA GLU A 44 14.48 -10.22 8.41
C GLU A 44 14.58 -9.62 9.81
N ASP A 45 14.80 -8.32 9.90
CA ASP A 45 14.96 -7.61 11.18
C ASP A 45 13.64 -7.03 11.67
N MET A 46 12.52 -7.41 11.04
CA MET A 46 11.18 -6.92 11.37
C MET A 46 10.99 -5.43 11.14
N ASN A 47 11.76 -4.86 10.21
CA ASN A 47 11.53 -3.49 9.75
C ASN A 47 10.42 -3.49 8.71
N VAL A 48 9.56 -2.47 8.74
CA VAL A 48 8.54 -2.29 7.72
C VAL A 48 9.19 -1.68 6.48
N ILE A 49 9.21 -2.43 5.39
CA ILE A 49 9.84 -2.00 4.14
C ILE A 49 8.84 -1.67 3.06
N ALA A 50 7.58 -2.05 3.25
CA ALA A 50 6.49 -1.69 2.34
C ALA A 50 5.18 -1.74 3.11
N THR A 51 4.21 -0.97 2.64
CA THR A 51 2.88 -0.94 3.26
C THR A 51 1.83 -0.56 2.23
N GLY A 52 0.59 -0.91 2.51
CA GLY A 52 -0.55 -0.53 1.72
C GLY A 52 -1.83 -0.67 2.53
N SER A 53 -2.84 0.09 2.16
CA SER A 53 -4.09 0.15 2.91
C SER A 53 -5.28 0.21 1.98
N CYS A 54 -6.46 -0.08 2.54
CA CYS A 54 -7.73 0.00 1.84
C CYS A 54 -8.72 0.87 2.62
N PHE A 55 -9.61 1.52 1.89
CA PHE A 55 -10.79 2.13 2.45
C PHE A 55 -11.94 1.90 1.46
N GLY A 56 -12.96 1.14 1.89
CA GLY A 56 -14.02 0.75 0.98
C GLY A 56 -13.44 -0.05 -0.19
N ASN A 57 -13.66 0.40 -1.41
CA ASN A 57 -13.11 -0.24 -2.61
C ASN A 57 -11.90 0.51 -3.17
N THR A 58 -11.23 1.31 -2.35
CA THR A 58 -10.03 2.05 -2.78
C THR A 58 -8.77 1.46 -2.17
N LEU A 59 -7.66 1.59 -2.90
CA LEU A 59 -6.32 1.23 -2.42
C LEU A 59 -5.59 2.55 -2.13
N ARG A 60 -5.05 2.68 -0.91
CA ARG A 60 -4.50 3.94 -0.42
C ARG A 60 -3.21 3.73 0.35
N CYS A 61 -2.47 4.81 0.55
CA CYS A 61 -1.31 4.85 1.44
C CYS A 61 -0.31 3.76 1.13
N MET A 62 -0.02 3.54 -0.16
CA MET A 62 0.94 2.54 -0.59
C MET A 62 2.33 3.13 -0.69
N ALA A 63 3.28 2.48 -0.06
CA ALA A 63 4.67 2.94 -0.06
C ALA A 63 5.63 1.78 -0.01
N VAL A 64 6.78 1.95 -0.65
CA VAL A 64 7.91 1.02 -0.57
C VAL A 64 9.12 1.85 -0.16
N ASP A 65 9.87 1.34 0.83
CA ASP A 65 11.10 1.99 1.28
C ASP A 65 12.03 2.21 0.09
N SER A 66 12.59 3.41 -0.03
CA SER A 66 13.42 3.76 -1.17
C SER A 66 14.65 2.87 -1.32
N SER A 67 15.15 2.28 -0.24
CA SER A 67 16.26 1.34 -0.32
C SER A 67 15.88 -0.01 -0.89
N HIS A 68 14.59 -0.29 -1.03
CA HIS A 68 14.06 -1.55 -1.57
C HIS A 68 13.31 -1.38 -2.87
N GLN A 69 13.41 -0.23 -3.51
CA GLN A 69 12.74 -0.02 -4.79
C GLN A 69 13.43 -0.82 -5.88
N GLY A 70 12.66 -1.26 -6.85
CA GLY A 70 13.17 -2.12 -7.91
C GLY A 70 13.09 -3.61 -7.62
N GLU A 71 12.61 -3.99 -6.43
CA GLU A 71 12.49 -5.41 -6.04
C GLU A 71 11.10 -5.98 -6.27
N GLY A 72 10.19 -5.20 -6.86
CA GLY A 72 8.84 -5.67 -7.12
C GLY A 72 7.90 -5.66 -5.91
N LEU A 73 8.28 -4.97 -4.83
CA LEU A 73 7.50 -4.99 -3.60
C LEU A 73 6.16 -4.27 -3.76
N MET A 74 6.11 -3.19 -4.54
CA MET A 74 4.86 -2.50 -4.79
C MET A 74 3.86 -3.42 -5.49
N ASN A 75 4.33 -4.22 -6.45
CA ASN A 75 3.48 -5.19 -7.12
C ASN A 75 2.91 -6.20 -6.14
N GLU A 76 3.72 -6.69 -5.20
CA GLU A 76 3.26 -7.64 -4.19
C GLU A 76 2.23 -7.02 -3.25
N ILE A 77 2.45 -5.77 -2.84
CA ILE A 77 1.50 -5.05 -1.98
C ILE A 77 0.17 -4.86 -2.70
N VAL A 78 0.20 -4.39 -3.94
CA VAL A 78 -1.04 -4.15 -4.71
C VAL A 78 -1.78 -5.46 -4.94
N THR A 79 -1.07 -6.52 -5.29
CA THR A 79 -1.68 -7.83 -5.51
C THR A 79 -2.37 -8.33 -4.24
N HIS A 80 -1.70 -8.18 -3.10
CA HIS A 80 -2.28 -8.58 -1.82
C HIS A 80 -3.56 -7.79 -1.50
N LEU A 81 -3.54 -6.48 -1.71
CA LEU A 81 -4.71 -5.64 -1.46
C LEU A 81 -5.85 -5.98 -2.42
N MET A 82 -5.54 -6.30 -3.67
CA MET A 82 -6.56 -6.74 -4.63
C MET A 82 -7.23 -8.03 -4.16
N GLU A 83 -6.45 -8.99 -3.66
CA GLU A 83 -6.99 -10.24 -3.14
C GLU A 83 -7.91 -9.98 -1.94
N VAL A 84 -7.53 -9.06 -1.05
CA VAL A 84 -8.37 -8.67 0.09
C VAL A 84 -9.70 -8.10 -0.40
N GLN A 85 -9.64 -7.21 -1.39
CA GLN A 85 -10.85 -6.58 -1.92
C GLN A 85 -11.76 -7.59 -2.63
N PHE A 86 -11.17 -8.48 -3.41
CA PHE A 86 -11.96 -9.53 -4.08
C PHE A 86 -12.63 -10.45 -3.08
N ALA A 87 -11.95 -10.78 -1.99
CA ALA A 87 -12.53 -11.58 -0.91
C ALA A 87 -13.71 -10.88 -0.24
N ARG A 88 -13.74 -9.54 -0.27
CA ARG A 88 -14.87 -8.75 0.23
C ARG A 88 -16.00 -8.62 -0.78
N GLY A 89 -15.80 -9.12 -2.00
CA GLY A 89 -16.77 -8.99 -3.08
C GLY A 89 -16.64 -7.72 -3.90
N ASN A 90 -15.59 -6.95 -3.71
CA ASN A 90 -15.36 -5.71 -4.45
C ASN A 90 -14.61 -6.02 -5.73
N MET A 91 -15.32 -5.98 -6.86
CA MET A 91 -14.74 -6.30 -8.17
C MET A 91 -14.28 -5.07 -8.94
N HIS A 92 -14.70 -3.89 -8.51
CA HIS A 92 -14.30 -2.62 -9.10
C HIS A 92 -13.49 -1.84 -8.07
N LEU A 93 -12.21 -1.65 -8.35
CA LEU A 93 -11.29 -1.02 -7.40
C LEU A 93 -10.79 0.31 -7.93
N PHE A 94 -10.64 1.26 -7.02
CA PHE A 94 -10.08 2.58 -7.33
C PHE A 94 -8.75 2.75 -6.62
N LEU A 95 -7.85 3.47 -7.27
CA LEU A 95 -6.49 3.65 -6.79
C LEU A 95 -6.24 5.13 -6.53
N TYR A 96 -5.78 5.45 -5.32
CA TYR A 96 -5.32 6.79 -4.99
C TYR A 96 -3.82 6.77 -4.86
N THR A 97 -3.12 7.41 -5.80
CA THR A 97 -1.67 7.38 -5.87
C THR A 97 -1.14 8.70 -6.40
N LYS A 98 0.16 8.91 -6.26
CA LYS A 98 0.81 10.06 -6.86
C LYS A 98 0.82 9.92 -8.38
N CYS A 99 0.78 11.07 -9.05
CA CYS A 99 0.71 11.13 -10.51
C CYS A 99 1.80 10.30 -11.20
N ASN A 100 3.01 10.36 -10.67
CA ASN A 100 4.15 9.67 -11.27
C ASN A 100 4.09 8.14 -11.12
N SER A 101 3.16 7.61 -10.34
CA SER A 101 2.97 6.18 -10.18
C SER A 101 1.88 5.61 -11.08
N ALA A 102 1.12 6.47 -11.76
CA ALA A 102 -0.06 6.06 -12.52
C ALA A 102 0.27 5.04 -13.61
N LYS A 103 1.39 5.23 -14.30
CA LYS A 103 1.79 4.31 -15.37
C LYS A 103 2.04 2.91 -14.85
N PHE A 104 2.72 2.80 -13.71
CA PHE A 104 2.98 1.50 -13.08
C PHE A 104 1.68 0.77 -12.77
N PHE A 105 0.73 1.48 -12.18
CA PHE A 105 -0.55 0.87 -11.83
C PHE A 105 -1.39 0.53 -13.05
N GLY A 106 -1.26 1.31 -14.13
CA GLY A 106 -1.89 0.98 -15.39
C GLY A 106 -1.44 -0.36 -15.93
N ASP A 107 -0.16 -0.68 -15.79
CA ASP A 107 0.38 -1.97 -16.24
C ASP A 107 -0.15 -3.15 -15.43
N LEU A 108 -0.73 -2.89 -14.26
CA LEU A 108 -1.37 -3.92 -13.44
C LEU A 108 -2.86 -4.04 -13.74
N GLY A 109 -3.38 -3.32 -14.72
CA GLY A 109 -4.78 -3.42 -15.12
C GLY A 109 -5.70 -2.38 -14.49
N PHE A 110 -5.17 -1.37 -13.82
CA PHE A 110 -5.96 -0.28 -13.31
C PHE A 110 -6.13 0.81 -14.36
N TYR A 111 -7.27 1.48 -14.32
CA TYR A 111 -7.52 2.64 -15.16
C TYR A 111 -7.47 3.90 -14.31
N GLU A 112 -6.85 4.94 -14.84
CA GLU A 112 -6.86 6.24 -14.19
C GLU A 112 -8.21 6.91 -14.48
N ILE A 113 -9.05 7.01 -13.45
CA ILE A 113 -10.34 7.66 -13.56
C ILE A 113 -10.23 9.12 -13.13
N VAL A 114 -9.58 9.35 -12.01
CA VAL A 114 -9.35 10.67 -11.46
C VAL A 114 -7.91 10.77 -11.03
N ARG A 115 -7.21 11.79 -11.52
CA ARG A 115 -5.86 12.07 -11.11
C ARG A 115 -5.89 13.09 -9.98
N VAL A 116 -5.35 12.72 -8.84
CA VAL A 116 -5.28 13.60 -7.67
C VAL A 116 -3.82 13.87 -7.34
N ASP A 117 -3.38 15.09 -7.55
CA ASP A 117 -1.99 15.47 -7.37
C ASP A 117 -1.78 16.00 -5.97
N GLY A 118 -1.36 15.10 -5.06
CA GLY A 118 -0.95 15.51 -3.72
C GLY A 118 -2.05 16.06 -2.83
N GLN A 119 -3.30 15.78 -3.11
CA GLN A 119 -4.42 16.32 -2.36
C GLN A 119 -5.12 15.28 -1.48
N ILE A 120 -4.64 14.11 -1.46
CA ILE A 120 -5.27 13.06 -0.67
C ILE A 120 -4.73 13.06 0.73
#